data_5ad6e9942a15fe7a9510213ce90078eb
#
_entry.id   5ad6e9942a15fe7a9510213ce90078eb
#
_cell.length_a   1.000
_cell.length_b   1.000
_cell.length_c   1.000
_cell.angle_alpha   90.00
_cell.angle_beta   90.00
_cell.angle_gamma   90.00
#
_symmetry.space_group_name_H-M   'P 1'
#
loop_
_entity.id
_entity.type
_entity.pdbx_description
1 polymer ?
#
loop_
_entity_poly.entity_id
_entity_poly.type
_entity_poly.pdbx_seq_one_letter_code
_entity_poly.pdbx_strand_id
1 'polypeptide(L)'
;MEKEINPAGIKAMPKVMVIEDDTNMFSLLQMLLEFEGFEVVLWEGGEEIQQIVSEICLEKPDLILLDVHLRHMNGFEVLRKIKSDVELGEVKVLIASGVDLTKRSKQEGADGFILKPFMPDELIGEIQKTLN
;
A
#
# COMPACT_ATOMS: atom_id res chain seq x y z
N MET A 1 13.24 6.03 16.75
CA MET A 1 14.44 6.30 15.93
C MET A 1 14.00 6.87 14.60
N GLU A 2 14.53 8.00 14.24
CA GLU A 2 14.19 8.63 12.99
C GLU A 2 14.84 7.91 11.82
N LYS A 3 14.12 7.78 10.72
CA LYS A 3 14.67 7.21 9.50
C LYS A 3 15.48 8.26 8.76
N GLU A 4 16.55 7.83 8.14
CA GLU A 4 17.36 8.72 7.31
C GLU A 4 16.56 9.20 6.10
N ILE A 5 16.84 10.40 5.68
CA ILE A 5 16.21 11.01 4.52
C ILE A 5 17.30 11.23 3.47
N ASN A 6 17.05 10.82 2.23
CA ASN A 6 18.01 11.03 1.15
C ASN A 6 17.98 12.50 0.68
N PRO A 7 18.93 12.91 -0.19
CA PRO A 7 19.02 14.32 -0.63
C PRO A 7 17.76 14.88 -1.30
N ALA A 8 16.87 14.02 -1.79
CA ALA A 8 15.61 14.45 -2.40
C ALA A 8 14.48 14.63 -1.36
N GLY A 9 14.77 14.42 -0.06
CA GLY A 9 13.78 14.54 1.00
C GLY A 9 12.93 13.30 1.21
N ILE A 10 13.28 12.17 0.56
CA ILE A 10 12.57 10.91 0.66
C ILE A 10 13.28 10.03 1.68
N LYS A 11 12.53 9.29 2.50
CA LYS A 11 13.11 8.35 3.46
C LYS A 11 14.01 7.34 2.74
N ALA A 12 15.16 7.01 3.34
CA ALA A 12 16.10 6.07 2.74
C ALA A 12 15.53 4.65 2.63
N MET A 13 14.64 4.27 3.58
CA MET A 13 13.97 2.96 3.58
C MET A 13 12.48 3.16 3.87
N PRO A 14 11.71 3.59 2.87
CA PRO A 14 10.26 3.74 3.08
C PRO A 14 9.63 2.39 3.46
N LYS A 15 8.67 2.43 4.37
CA LYS A 15 7.93 1.25 4.79
C LYS A 15 6.68 1.10 3.93
N VAL A 16 6.56 -0.04 3.26
CA VAL A 16 5.40 -0.39 2.44
C VAL A 16 4.64 -1.51 3.12
N MET A 17 3.37 -1.28 3.39
CA MET A 17 2.48 -2.32 3.91
C MET A 17 1.68 -2.90 2.75
N VAL A 18 1.73 -4.22 2.60
CA VAL A 18 1.02 -4.91 1.52
C VAL A 18 -0.22 -5.58 2.08
N ILE A 19 -1.38 -5.20 1.56
CA ILE A 19 -2.68 -5.80 1.92
C ILE A 19 -3.19 -6.58 0.72
N GLU A 20 -2.97 -7.89 0.76
CA GLU A 20 -3.22 -8.82 -0.33
C GLU A 20 -3.54 -10.19 0.25
N ASP A 21 -4.49 -10.91 -0.34
CA ASP A 21 -4.88 -12.25 0.13
C ASP A 21 -4.03 -13.38 -0.46
N ASP A 22 -3.44 -13.18 -1.62
CA ASP A 22 -2.66 -14.21 -2.32
C ASP A 22 -1.27 -14.34 -1.70
N THR A 23 -1.03 -15.48 -1.03
CA THR A 23 0.25 -15.72 -0.34
C THR A 23 1.44 -15.82 -1.29
N ASN A 24 1.22 -16.30 -2.52
CA ASN A 24 2.28 -16.32 -3.52
C ASN A 24 2.65 -14.91 -3.96
N MET A 25 1.65 -14.05 -4.10
CA MET A 25 1.88 -12.65 -4.41
C MET A 25 2.62 -11.94 -3.28
N PHE A 26 2.30 -12.24 -2.02
CA PHE A 26 3.04 -11.71 -0.86
C PHE A 26 4.52 -11.97 -0.96
N SER A 27 4.89 -13.24 -1.18
CA SER A 27 6.30 -13.64 -1.22
C SER A 27 7.05 -12.93 -2.33
N LEU A 28 6.42 -12.83 -3.49
CA LEU A 28 7.00 -12.16 -4.65
C LEU A 28 7.18 -10.66 -4.39
N LEU A 29 6.15 -10.00 -3.88
CA LEU A 29 6.19 -8.57 -3.59
C LEU A 29 7.22 -8.26 -2.50
N GLN A 30 7.27 -9.09 -1.45
CA GLN A 30 8.24 -8.90 -0.37
C GLN A 30 9.67 -8.94 -0.91
N MET A 31 9.99 -9.97 -1.69
CA MET A 31 11.32 -10.13 -2.27
C MET A 31 11.69 -8.93 -3.15
N LEU A 32 10.77 -8.56 -4.04
CA LEU A 32 10.98 -7.46 -4.98
C LEU A 32 11.20 -6.13 -4.25
N LEU A 33 10.33 -5.81 -3.31
CA LEU A 33 10.37 -4.53 -2.61
C LEU A 33 11.57 -4.43 -1.68
N GLU A 34 11.91 -5.50 -0.97
CA GLU A 34 13.11 -5.52 -0.13
C GLU A 34 14.38 -5.35 -0.94
N PHE A 35 14.43 -5.98 -2.11
CA PHE A 35 15.57 -5.84 -3.03
C PHE A 35 15.76 -4.37 -3.46
N GLU A 36 14.66 -3.65 -3.62
CA GLU A 36 14.71 -2.23 -4.03
C GLU A 36 14.90 -1.26 -2.86
N GLY A 37 15.09 -1.78 -1.64
CA GLY A 37 15.39 -0.95 -0.48
C GLY A 37 14.20 -0.51 0.35
N PHE A 38 13.03 -1.13 0.16
CA PHE A 38 11.86 -0.85 0.98
C PHE A 38 11.80 -1.78 2.18
N GLU A 39 11.31 -1.28 3.30
CA GLU A 39 10.92 -2.11 4.43
C GLU A 39 9.49 -2.58 4.14
N VAL A 40 9.23 -3.88 4.28
CA VAL A 40 7.95 -4.46 3.88
C VAL A 40 7.23 -5.05 5.07
N VAL A 41 5.96 -4.71 5.22
CA VAL A 41 5.07 -5.30 6.20
C VAL A 41 3.92 -5.96 5.44
N LEU A 42 3.65 -7.23 5.75
CA LEU A 42 2.57 -7.97 5.13
C LEU A 42 1.40 -8.06 6.10
N TRP A 43 0.20 -7.77 5.64
CA TRP A 43 -1.00 -8.01 6.43
C TRP A 43 -1.45 -9.45 6.21
N GLU A 44 -1.44 -10.23 7.28
CA GLU A 44 -1.62 -11.68 7.19
C GLU A 44 -3.02 -12.17 7.49
N GLY A 45 -3.95 -11.30 7.79
CA GLY A 45 -5.27 -11.82 8.02
C GLY A 45 -6.12 -10.99 8.93
N GLY A 46 -7.32 -11.50 9.14
CA GLY A 46 -8.38 -10.80 9.81
C GLY A 46 -9.49 -10.53 8.81
N GLU A 47 -10.70 -10.51 9.30
CA GLU A 47 -11.88 -10.35 8.47
C GLU A 47 -12.52 -8.97 8.63
N GLU A 48 -12.02 -8.19 9.59
CA GLU A 48 -12.62 -6.91 9.93
C GLU A 48 -11.69 -5.75 9.56
N ILE A 49 -12.30 -4.70 9.03
CA ILE A 49 -11.57 -3.49 8.64
C ILE A 49 -10.86 -2.88 9.84
N GLN A 50 -11.46 -2.96 11.03
CA GLN A 50 -10.85 -2.40 12.23
C GLN A 50 -9.51 -3.06 12.59
N GLN A 51 -9.36 -4.33 12.28
CA GLN A 51 -8.09 -5.05 12.48
C GLN A 51 -7.00 -4.49 11.58
N ILE A 52 -7.35 -4.18 10.33
CA ILE A 52 -6.42 -3.57 9.39
C ILE A 52 -6.01 -2.18 9.87
N VAL A 53 -6.98 -1.37 10.28
CA VAL A 53 -6.72 -0.01 10.77
C VAL A 53 -5.79 -0.04 11.97
N SER A 54 -6.02 -0.95 12.91
CA SER A 54 -5.17 -1.11 14.09
C SER A 54 -3.74 -1.46 13.71
N GLU A 55 -3.58 -2.37 12.74
CA GLU A 55 -2.25 -2.77 12.25
C GLU A 55 -1.53 -1.61 11.57
N ILE A 56 -2.25 -0.82 10.78
CA ILE A 56 -1.69 0.36 10.13
C ILE A 56 -1.21 1.37 11.17
N CYS A 57 -1.99 1.57 12.22
CA CYS A 57 -1.61 2.48 13.31
C CYS A 57 -0.35 2.01 14.02
N LEU A 58 -0.17 0.71 14.22
CA LEU A 58 1.01 0.13 14.86
C LEU A 58 2.24 0.23 13.96
N GLU A 59 2.09 -0.14 12.71
CA GLU A 59 3.21 -0.25 11.78
C GLU A 59 3.65 1.09 11.21
N LYS A 60 2.76 2.05 11.13
CA LYS A 60 3.02 3.40 10.58
C LYS A 60 3.72 3.36 9.22
N PRO A 61 3.12 2.69 8.22
CA PRO A 61 3.73 2.61 6.90
C PRO A 61 3.73 3.97 6.22
N ASP A 62 4.65 4.15 5.29
CA ASP A 62 4.68 5.34 4.44
C ASP A 62 3.70 5.20 3.28
N LEU A 63 3.51 3.96 2.82
CA LEU A 63 2.60 3.65 1.72
C LEU A 63 1.94 2.30 1.97
N ILE A 64 0.68 2.20 1.58
CA ILE A 64 -0.07 0.94 1.60
C ILE A 64 -0.34 0.54 0.15
N LEU A 65 0.10 -0.66 -0.21
CA LEU A 65 -0.28 -1.30 -1.47
C LEU A 65 -1.52 -2.15 -1.17
N LEU A 66 -2.66 -1.74 -1.71
CA LEU A 66 -3.96 -2.27 -1.33
C LEU A 66 -4.67 -2.88 -2.52
N ASP A 67 -4.91 -4.20 -2.46
CA ASP A 67 -5.74 -4.88 -3.45
C ASP A 67 -7.21 -4.54 -3.22
N VAL A 68 -7.92 -4.20 -4.28
CA VAL A 68 -9.36 -3.91 -4.21
C VAL A 68 -10.16 -5.19 -3.93
N HIS A 69 -9.73 -6.31 -4.50
CA HIS A 69 -10.50 -7.58 -4.45
C HIS A 69 -10.01 -8.50 -3.33
N LEU A 70 -10.27 -8.11 -2.09
CA LEU A 70 -10.00 -8.93 -0.92
C LEU A 70 -11.16 -9.88 -0.68
N ARG A 71 -10.90 -11.05 -0.07
CA ARG A 71 -11.92 -12.09 0.14
C ARG A 71 -13.06 -11.65 1.04
N HIS A 72 -12.73 -10.99 2.13
CA HIS A 72 -13.70 -10.70 3.18
C HIS A 72 -14.10 -9.23 3.23
N MET A 73 -13.55 -8.40 2.35
CA MET A 73 -13.85 -6.97 2.36
C MET A 73 -13.48 -6.34 1.03
N ASN A 74 -14.08 -5.22 0.74
CA ASN A 74 -13.76 -4.44 -0.45
C ASN A 74 -12.64 -3.46 -0.13
N GLY A 75 -11.59 -3.43 -0.97
CA GLY A 75 -10.46 -2.52 -0.77
C GLY A 75 -10.86 -1.05 -0.71
N PHE A 76 -11.91 -0.64 -1.41
CA PHE A 76 -12.39 0.74 -1.32
C PHE A 76 -12.98 1.08 0.04
N GLU A 77 -13.57 0.11 0.73
CA GLU A 77 -14.04 0.34 2.10
C GLU A 77 -12.85 0.55 3.04
N VAL A 78 -11.78 -0.24 2.85
CA VAL A 78 -10.54 -0.06 3.60
C VAL A 78 -9.95 1.32 3.32
N LEU A 79 -9.90 1.72 2.07
CA LEU A 79 -9.40 3.03 1.66
C LEU A 79 -10.17 4.17 2.33
N ARG A 80 -11.50 4.10 2.30
CA ARG A 80 -12.34 5.12 2.95
C ARG A 80 -12.05 5.22 4.43
N LYS A 81 -11.91 4.08 5.08
CA LYS A 81 -11.62 4.04 6.52
C LYS A 81 -10.26 4.67 6.83
N ILE A 82 -9.25 4.36 6.04
CA ILE A 82 -7.92 4.94 6.18
C ILE A 82 -7.99 6.47 6.01
N LYS A 83 -8.63 6.93 4.94
CA LYS A 83 -8.68 8.37 4.61
C LYS A 83 -9.55 9.17 5.56
N SER A 84 -10.50 8.53 6.26
CA SER A 84 -11.33 9.20 7.24
C SER A 84 -10.72 9.25 8.63
N ASP A 85 -9.64 8.52 8.87
CA ASP A 85 -8.98 8.48 10.16
C ASP A 85 -7.96 9.63 10.27
N VAL A 86 -8.10 10.44 11.31
CA VAL A 86 -7.25 11.62 11.52
C VAL A 86 -5.77 11.23 11.66
N GLU A 87 -5.49 10.10 12.31
CA GLU A 87 -4.13 9.64 12.53
C GLU A 87 -3.48 9.05 11.28
N LEU A 88 -4.29 8.61 10.31
CA LEU A 88 -3.82 7.94 9.10
C LEU A 88 -3.87 8.81 7.84
N GLY A 89 -4.25 10.07 7.97
CA GLY A 89 -4.49 10.94 6.81
C GLY A 89 -3.29 11.16 5.90
N GLU A 90 -2.08 10.99 6.40
CA GLU A 90 -0.86 11.20 5.61
C GLU A 90 -0.31 9.93 4.95
N VAL A 91 -0.87 8.76 5.28
CA VAL A 91 -0.44 7.52 4.67
C VAL A 91 -0.87 7.50 3.21
N LYS A 92 0.07 7.21 2.32
CA LYS A 92 -0.23 7.10 0.89
C LYS A 92 -0.84 5.74 0.60
N VAL A 93 -1.86 5.69 -0.26
CA VAL A 93 -2.51 4.44 -0.64
C VAL A 93 -2.44 4.27 -2.14
N LEU A 94 -1.79 3.17 -2.56
CA LEU A 94 -1.69 2.74 -3.95
C LEU A 94 -2.64 1.56 -4.14
N ILE A 95 -3.67 1.75 -4.96
CA ILE A 95 -4.66 0.71 -5.24
C ILE A 95 -4.16 -0.19 -6.37
N ALA A 96 -4.34 -1.50 -6.21
CA ALA A 96 -4.03 -2.49 -7.24
C ALA A 96 -5.30 -3.25 -7.62
N SER A 97 -5.49 -3.50 -8.91
CA SER A 97 -6.64 -4.24 -9.43
C SER A 97 -6.34 -4.85 -10.80
N GLY A 98 -6.97 -5.99 -11.09
CA GLY A 98 -6.94 -6.58 -12.42
C GLY A 98 -7.87 -5.90 -13.43
N VAL A 99 -8.67 -4.96 -12.96
CA VAL A 99 -9.57 -4.16 -13.78
C VAL A 99 -9.15 -2.69 -13.68
N ASP A 100 -9.19 -1.95 -14.77
CA ASP A 100 -8.83 -0.54 -14.74
C ASP A 100 -9.85 0.27 -13.94
N LEU A 101 -9.47 0.61 -12.72
CA LEU A 101 -10.26 1.41 -11.78
C LEU A 101 -9.56 2.73 -11.47
N THR A 102 -8.78 3.24 -12.41
CA THR A 102 -8.01 4.49 -12.22
C THR A 102 -8.90 5.64 -11.79
N LYS A 103 -9.98 5.86 -12.52
CA LYS A 103 -10.90 6.96 -12.25
C LYS A 103 -11.58 6.82 -10.89
N ARG A 104 -12.11 5.63 -10.60
CA ARG A 104 -12.77 5.36 -9.34
C ARG A 104 -11.82 5.49 -8.15
N SER A 105 -10.61 4.96 -8.31
CA SER A 105 -9.59 5.05 -7.25
C SER A 105 -9.32 6.50 -6.88
N LYS A 106 -9.17 7.36 -7.89
CA LYS A 106 -8.96 8.78 -7.68
C LYS A 106 -10.15 9.44 -6.99
N GLN A 107 -11.37 9.10 -7.42
CA GLN A 107 -12.60 9.63 -6.81
C GLN A 107 -12.74 9.22 -5.34
N GLU A 108 -12.29 8.02 -4.99
CA GLU A 108 -12.34 7.50 -3.62
C GLU A 108 -11.18 8.00 -2.74
N GLY A 109 -10.28 8.78 -3.30
CA GLY A 109 -9.19 9.39 -2.54
C GLY A 109 -7.87 8.62 -2.51
N ALA A 110 -7.70 7.63 -3.38
CA ALA A 110 -6.42 6.94 -3.49
C ALA A 110 -5.34 7.88 -4.03
N ASP A 111 -4.10 7.62 -3.62
CA ASP A 111 -2.96 8.43 -4.06
C ASP A 111 -2.34 7.90 -5.35
N GLY A 112 -2.66 6.67 -5.72
CA GLY A 112 -2.20 6.08 -6.97
C GLY A 112 -3.00 4.82 -7.31
N PHE A 113 -2.79 4.35 -8.54
CA PHE A 113 -3.42 3.13 -9.04
C PHE A 113 -2.43 2.36 -9.90
N ILE A 114 -2.44 1.03 -9.79
CA ILE A 114 -1.66 0.16 -10.65
C ILE A 114 -2.51 -1.01 -11.15
N LEU A 115 -2.45 -1.29 -12.44
CA LEU A 115 -3.20 -2.37 -13.08
C LEU A 115 -2.40 -3.66 -12.99
N LYS A 116 -3.05 -4.76 -12.60
CA LYS A 116 -2.47 -6.11 -12.61
C LYS A 116 -2.73 -6.77 -13.96
N PRO A 117 -1.84 -7.59 -14.48
CA PRO A 117 -0.50 -7.87 -13.96
C PRO A 117 0.46 -6.72 -14.28
N PHE A 118 1.37 -6.44 -13.36
CA PHE A 118 2.36 -5.39 -13.56
C PHE A 118 3.77 -6.00 -13.57
N MET A 119 4.69 -5.30 -14.25
CA MET A 119 6.10 -5.66 -14.22
C MET A 119 6.76 -5.06 -12.96
N PRO A 120 7.87 -5.64 -12.48
CA PRO A 120 8.54 -5.13 -11.29
C PRO A 120 8.89 -3.65 -11.34
N ASP A 121 9.43 -3.18 -12.44
CA ASP A 121 9.79 -1.76 -12.60
C ASP A 121 8.58 -0.84 -12.66
N GLU A 122 7.45 -1.32 -13.17
CA GLU A 122 6.19 -0.57 -13.15
C GLU A 122 5.73 -0.34 -11.72
N LEU A 123 5.76 -1.39 -10.89
CA LEU A 123 5.38 -1.30 -9.49
C LEU A 123 6.28 -0.34 -8.73
N ILE A 124 7.58 -0.50 -8.87
CA ILE A 124 8.56 0.37 -8.20
C ILE A 124 8.36 1.83 -8.62
N GLY A 125 8.17 2.06 -9.91
CA GLY A 125 7.91 3.41 -10.43
C GLY A 125 6.65 4.03 -9.86
N GLU A 126 5.56 3.28 -9.76
CA GLU A 126 4.31 3.78 -9.18
C GLU A 126 4.44 4.05 -7.69
N ILE A 127 5.15 3.20 -6.96
CA ILE A 127 5.40 3.43 -5.53
C ILE A 127 6.19 4.72 -5.33
N GLN A 128 7.27 4.91 -6.08
CA GLN A 128 8.11 6.10 -5.98
C GLN A 128 7.33 7.36 -6.33
N LYS A 129 6.52 7.29 -7.38
CA LYS A 129 5.66 8.40 -7.81
C LYS A 129 4.64 8.76 -6.74
N THR A 130 4.04 7.75 -6.13
CA THR A 130 3.02 7.94 -5.09
C THR A 130 3.62 8.52 -3.80
N LEU A 131 4.84 8.12 -3.45
CA LEU A 131 5.56 8.63 -2.28
C LEU A 131 6.05 10.07 -2.45
N ASN A 132 6.27 10.51 -3.67
CA ASN A 132 6.70 11.88 -3.95
C ASN A 132 5.50 12.87 -3.94
#